data_48e7203955a8e6ed92fdc30b8fb7d84d
#
_entry.id   48e7203955a8e6ed92fdc30b8fb7d84d
#
_cell.length_a   1.000
_cell.length_b   1.000
_cell.length_c   1.000
_cell.angle_alpha   90.00
_cell.angle_beta   90.00
_cell.angle_gamma   90.00
#
_symmetry.space_group_name_H-M   'P 1'
#
loop_
_entity.id
_entity.type
_entity.pdbx_description
1 polymer ?
#
loop_
_entity_poly.entity_id
_entity_poly.type
_entity_poly.pdbx_seq_one_letter_code
_entity_poly.pdbx_strand_id
1 'polypeptide(L)'
;MAFHVRHVAGVLDRLFTYARGAPLTEAQFGALKAEGDPLVADTRDALLDALVSQIESRLDELRGIDPATLADERLIGRAKLPSTVLGCIVHAAEHGMRHLGQLVVTAKVLTPPSA
;
A
#
# COMPACT_ATOMS: atom_id res chain seq x y z
N MET A 1 15.35 2.64 -0.91
CA MET A 1 14.46 1.79 -1.76
C MET A 1 13.51 0.91 -0.94
N ALA A 2 13.99 0.28 0.12
CA ALA A 2 13.16 -0.58 0.98
C ALA A 2 11.89 0.12 1.50
N PHE A 3 11.99 1.41 1.85
CA PHE A 3 10.84 2.21 2.26
C PHE A 3 9.70 2.15 1.24
N HIS A 4 9.99 2.37 -0.04
CA HIS A 4 8.95 2.39 -1.08
C HIS A 4 8.23 1.05 -1.20
N VAL A 5 8.97 -0.05 -1.12
CA VAL A 5 8.39 -1.40 -1.20
C VAL A 5 7.49 -1.68 0.00
N ARG A 6 7.99 -1.41 1.22
CA ARG A 6 7.18 -1.55 2.45
C ARG A 6 5.96 -0.65 2.43
N HIS A 7 6.15 0.59 1.98
CA HIS A 7 5.09 1.59 1.97
C HIS A 7 3.97 1.21 1.00
N VAL A 8 4.29 0.75 -0.22
CA VAL A 8 3.27 0.30 -1.17
C VAL A 8 2.48 -0.88 -0.61
N ALA A 9 3.15 -1.88 -0.06
CA ALA A 9 2.48 -3.01 0.58
C ALA A 9 1.57 -2.55 1.74
N GLY A 10 2.06 -1.66 2.59
CA GLY A 10 1.32 -1.12 3.71
C GLY A 10 0.12 -0.27 3.28
N VAL A 11 0.27 0.56 2.27
CA VAL A 11 -0.82 1.39 1.73
C VAL A 11 -1.94 0.53 1.16
N LEU A 12 -1.62 -0.52 0.41
CA LEU A 12 -2.61 -1.48 -0.09
C LEU A 12 -3.40 -2.10 1.06
N ASP A 13 -2.71 -2.57 2.07
CA ASP A 13 -3.35 -3.17 3.26
C ASP A 13 -4.25 -2.17 3.99
N ARG A 14 -3.77 -0.98 4.26
CA ARG A 14 -4.51 0.04 5.02
C ARG A 14 -5.72 0.57 4.25
N LEU A 15 -5.57 0.89 2.97
CA LEU A 15 -6.66 1.46 2.18
C LEU A 15 -7.77 0.45 1.92
N PHE A 16 -7.45 -0.81 1.73
CA PHE A 16 -8.48 -1.86 1.66
C PHE A 16 -9.15 -2.11 3.01
N THR A 17 -8.44 -1.94 4.12
CA THR A 17 -9.05 -1.96 5.46
C THR A 17 -10.09 -0.85 5.61
N TYR A 18 -9.76 0.37 5.19
CA TYR A 18 -10.74 1.48 5.18
C TYR A 18 -11.88 1.21 4.21
N ALA A 19 -11.62 0.62 3.05
CA ALA A 19 -12.66 0.24 2.09
C ALA A 19 -13.67 -0.75 2.69
N ARG A 20 -13.22 -1.63 3.59
CA ARG A 20 -14.10 -2.54 4.34
C ARG A 20 -14.88 -1.84 5.46
N GLY A 21 -14.59 -0.57 5.74
CA GLY A 21 -15.19 0.16 6.85
C GLY A 21 -14.62 -0.22 8.22
N ALA A 22 -13.44 -0.84 8.26
CA ALA A 22 -12.79 -1.28 9.49
C ALA A 22 -11.70 -0.29 9.93
N PRO A 23 -11.44 -0.18 11.25
CA PRO A 23 -10.30 0.57 11.76
C PRO A 23 -9.00 -0.21 11.52
N LEU A 24 -7.87 0.51 11.52
CA LEU A 24 -6.56 -0.12 11.47
C LEU A 24 -6.31 -0.92 12.76
N THR A 25 -5.65 -2.07 12.60
CA THR A 25 -5.20 -2.89 13.73
C THR A 25 -3.89 -2.35 14.33
N GLU A 26 -3.56 -2.81 15.53
CA GLU A 26 -2.25 -2.49 16.14
C GLU A 26 -1.09 -2.99 15.28
N ALA A 27 -1.24 -4.17 14.66
CA ALA A 27 -0.23 -4.71 13.75
C ALA A 27 -0.02 -3.79 12.54
N GLN A 28 -1.08 -3.21 11.99
CA GLN A 28 -0.98 -2.24 10.88
C GLN A 28 -0.30 -0.95 11.32
N PHE A 29 -0.57 -0.44 12.51
CA PHE A 29 0.15 0.71 13.06
C PHE A 29 1.64 0.41 13.29
N GLY A 30 1.96 -0.79 13.78
CA GLY A 30 3.34 -1.24 13.93
C GLY A 30 4.08 -1.30 12.58
N ALA A 31 3.44 -1.88 11.57
CA ALA A 31 3.98 -1.94 10.22
C ALA A 31 4.20 -0.55 9.62
N LEU A 32 3.26 0.38 9.82
CA LEU A 32 3.39 1.77 9.37
C LEU A 32 4.62 2.45 9.98
N LYS A 33 4.84 2.27 11.28
CA LYS A 33 6.04 2.83 11.95
C LYS A 33 7.34 2.22 11.42
N ALA A 34 7.31 0.94 11.05
CA ALA A 34 8.49 0.22 10.57
C ALA A 34 8.86 0.56 9.12
N GLU A 35 7.96 1.16 8.34
CA GLU A 35 8.21 1.45 6.91
C GLU A 35 9.48 2.27 6.66
N GLY A 36 9.73 3.26 7.49
CA GLY A 36 10.88 4.16 7.37
C GLY A 36 12.02 3.85 8.34
N ASP A 37 11.92 2.78 9.12
CA ASP A 37 12.93 2.46 10.13
C ASP A 37 14.15 1.79 9.48
N PRO A 38 15.34 2.43 9.52
CA PRO A 38 16.56 1.87 8.94
C PRO A 38 17.07 0.64 9.69
N LEU A 39 16.60 0.39 10.92
CA LEU A 39 17.02 -0.77 11.72
C LEU A 39 16.23 -2.03 11.38
N VAL A 40 15.14 -1.92 10.62
CA VAL A 40 14.40 -3.09 10.15
C VAL A 40 15.20 -3.76 9.04
N ALA A 41 15.68 -4.97 9.31
CA ALA A 41 16.50 -5.74 8.39
C ALA A 41 15.65 -6.75 7.63
N ASP A 42 15.15 -6.33 6.45
CA ASP A 42 14.49 -7.23 5.52
C ASP A 42 15.41 -7.51 4.33
N THR A 43 15.37 -8.74 3.84
CA THR A 43 16.01 -9.06 2.56
C THR A 43 15.16 -8.52 1.41
N ARG A 44 15.82 -8.28 0.26
CA ARG A 44 15.11 -7.89 -0.97
C ARG A 44 14.01 -8.88 -1.31
N ASP A 45 14.30 -10.18 -1.25
CA ASP A 45 13.34 -11.22 -1.63
C ASP A 45 12.14 -11.24 -0.66
N ALA A 46 12.37 -11.10 0.63
CA ALA A 46 11.29 -11.01 1.62
C ALA A 46 10.39 -9.79 1.38
N LEU A 47 10.97 -8.62 1.06
CA LEU A 47 10.23 -7.41 0.73
C LEU A 47 9.35 -7.59 -0.52
N LEU A 48 9.93 -8.18 -1.57
CA LEU A 48 9.20 -8.42 -2.81
C LEU A 48 8.11 -9.47 -2.64
N ASP A 49 8.36 -10.54 -1.91
CA ASP A 49 7.37 -11.57 -1.61
C ASP A 49 6.18 -10.99 -0.83
N ALA A 50 6.45 -10.14 0.16
CA ALA A 50 5.41 -9.47 0.93
C ALA A 50 4.56 -8.54 0.04
N LEU A 51 5.20 -7.79 -0.87
CA LEU A 51 4.50 -6.92 -1.80
C LEU A 51 3.63 -7.71 -2.78
N VAL A 52 4.16 -8.77 -3.38
CA VAL A 52 3.42 -9.63 -4.31
C VAL A 52 2.23 -10.27 -3.61
N SER A 53 2.43 -10.77 -2.40
CA SER A 53 1.35 -11.36 -1.57
C SER A 53 0.24 -10.35 -1.30
N GLN A 54 0.59 -9.11 -0.97
CA GLN A 54 -0.40 -8.03 -0.77
C GLN A 54 -1.18 -7.74 -2.06
N ILE A 55 -0.47 -7.62 -3.18
CA ILE A 55 -1.12 -7.34 -4.47
C ILE A 55 -2.11 -8.45 -4.81
N GLU A 56 -1.70 -9.70 -4.74
CA GLU A 56 -2.56 -10.85 -5.04
C GLU A 56 -3.79 -10.89 -4.13
N SER A 57 -3.60 -10.71 -2.83
CA SER A 57 -4.70 -10.69 -1.86
C SER A 57 -5.68 -9.55 -2.12
N ARG A 58 -5.17 -8.37 -2.47
CA ARG A 58 -6.04 -7.22 -2.77
C ARG A 58 -6.77 -7.38 -4.09
N LEU A 59 -6.15 -7.98 -5.10
CA LEU A 59 -6.83 -8.30 -6.36
C LEU A 59 -7.97 -9.30 -6.15
N ASP A 60 -7.76 -10.32 -5.34
CA ASP A 60 -8.81 -11.29 -4.99
C ASP A 60 -9.96 -10.61 -4.25
N GLU A 61 -9.65 -9.76 -3.28
CA GLU A 61 -10.66 -8.97 -2.56
C GLU A 61 -11.44 -8.05 -3.50
N LEU A 62 -10.74 -7.38 -4.42
CA LEU A 62 -11.34 -6.49 -5.42
C LEU A 62 -12.35 -7.22 -6.29
N ARG A 63 -12.06 -8.45 -6.72
CA ARG A 63 -12.98 -9.25 -7.52
C ARG A 63 -14.29 -9.58 -6.79
N GLY A 64 -14.23 -9.64 -5.46
CA GLY A 64 -15.39 -9.94 -4.61
C GLY A 64 -16.19 -8.72 -4.17
N ILE A 65 -15.76 -7.50 -4.49
CA ILE A 65 -16.48 -6.29 -4.08
C ILE A 65 -17.75 -6.15 -4.91
N ASP A 66 -18.89 -6.01 -4.22
CA ASP A 66 -20.16 -5.72 -4.88
C ASP A 66 -20.15 -4.30 -5.44
N PRO A 67 -20.33 -4.12 -6.77
CA PRO A 67 -20.36 -2.80 -7.38
C PRO A 67 -21.41 -1.86 -6.77
N ALA A 68 -22.49 -2.38 -6.21
CA ALA A 68 -23.50 -1.57 -5.54
C ALA A 68 -22.98 -0.85 -4.29
N THR A 69 -21.86 -1.31 -3.70
CA THR A 69 -21.27 -0.72 -2.51
C THR A 69 -20.20 0.34 -2.82
N LEU A 70 -19.82 0.54 -4.06
CA LEU A 70 -18.70 1.42 -4.44
C LEU A 70 -18.89 2.88 -4.00
N ALA A 71 -20.12 3.36 -3.92
CA ALA A 71 -20.44 4.72 -3.48
C ALA A 71 -20.63 4.84 -1.97
N ASP A 72 -20.54 3.75 -1.21
CA ASP A 72 -20.71 3.78 0.25
C ASP A 72 -19.60 4.64 0.88
N GLU A 73 -20.02 5.48 1.85
CA GLU A 73 -19.10 6.38 2.53
C GLU A 73 -18.07 5.62 3.36
N ARG A 74 -16.83 6.12 3.31
CA ARG A 74 -15.71 5.64 4.11
C ARG A 74 -14.90 6.82 4.63
N LEU A 75 -14.35 6.66 5.83
CA LEU A 75 -13.52 7.67 6.47
C LEU A 75 -12.09 7.16 6.54
N ILE A 76 -11.14 7.98 6.08
CA ILE A 76 -9.74 7.59 5.96
C ILE A 76 -8.88 8.31 7.00
N GLY A 77 -8.07 7.52 7.73
CA GLY A 77 -7.06 8.02 8.64
C GLY A 77 -7.63 8.59 9.94
N ARG A 78 -6.74 9.13 10.76
CA ARG A 78 -7.10 9.77 12.03
C ARG A 78 -7.97 11.00 11.84
N ALA A 79 -7.74 11.73 10.75
CA ALA A 79 -8.51 12.93 10.42
C ALA A 79 -9.91 12.59 9.89
N LYS A 80 -10.23 11.31 9.72
CA LYS A 80 -11.51 10.84 9.19
C LYS A 80 -11.89 11.55 7.90
N LEU A 81 -10.95 11.59 6.96
CA LEU A 81 -11.16 12.23 5.67
C LEU A 81 -12.27 11.51 4.90
N PRO A 82 -13.28 12.23 4.42
CA PRO A 82 -14.39 11.62 3.72
C PRO A 82 -13.95 11.03 2.37
N SER A 83 -14.38 9.81 2.11
CA SER A 83 -14.15 9.09 0.86
C SER A 83 -15.28 8.09 0.63
N THR A 84 -15.08 7.18 -0.30
CA THR A 84 -15.99 6.09 -0.61
C THR A 84 -15.19 4.80 -0.77
N VAL A 85 -15.88 3.66 -0.89
CA VAL A 85 -15.22 2.39 -1.22
C VAL A 85 -14.40 2.54 -2.49
N LEU A 86 -14.98 3.10 -3.56
CA LEU A 86 -14.26 3.35 -4.81
C LEU A 86 -13.08 4.31 -4.60
N GLY A 87 -13.27 5.37 -3.81
CA GLY A 87 -12.21 6.31 -3.48
C GLY A 87 -11.02 5.66 -2.82
N CYS A 88 -11.23 4.75 -1.89
CA CYS A 88 -10.16 3.98 -1.25
C CYS A 88 -9.40 3.11 -2.26
N ILE A 89 -10.11 2.43 -3.14
CA ILE A 89 -9.52 1.54 -4.16
C ILE A 89 -8.69 2.35 -5.17
N VAL A 90 -9.23 3.44 -5.69
CA VAL A 90 -8.54 4.32 -6.64
C VAL A 90 -7.30 4.95 -5.99
N HIS A 91 -7.41 5.39 -4.73
CA HIS A 91 -6.29 5.93 -3.98
C HIS A 91 -5.18 4.87 -3.80
N ALA A 92 -5.54 3.63 -3.48
CA ALA A 92 -4.58 2.55 -3.36
C ALA A 92 -3.80 2.32 -4.66
N ALA A 93 -4.50 2.28 -5.79
CA ALA A 93 -3.89 2.10 -7.10
C ALA A 93 -3.01 3.30 -7.50
N GLU A 94 -3.51 4.50 -7.38
CA GLU A 94 -2.78 5.74 -7.74
C GLU A 94 -1.52 5.91 -6.88
N HIS A 95 -1.66 5.72 -5.58
CA HIS A 95 -0.55 5.87 -4.64
C HIS A 95 0.54 4.82 -4.88
N GLY A 96 0.12 3.57 -5.15
CA GLY A 96 1.03 2.49 -5.53
C GLY A 96 1.82 2.82 -6.80
N MET A 97 1.16 3.33 -7.83
CA MET A 97 1.80 3.73 -9.08
C MET A 97 2.78 4.89 -8.88
N ARG A 98 2.44 5.85 -8.03
CA ARG A 98 3.33 6.98 -7.69
C ARG A 98 4.63 6.49 -7.07
N HIS A 99 4.54 5.62 -6.06
CA HIS A 99 5.72 5.06 -5.40
C HIS A 99 6.51 4.12 -6.30
N LEU A 100 5.85 3.37 -7.19
CA LEU A 100 6.54 2.57 -8.19
C LEU A 100 7.39 3.44 -9.11
N GLY A 101 6.86 4.56 -9.57
CA GLY A 101 7.61 5.53 -10.37
C GLY A 101 8.83 6.07 -9.64
N GLN A 102 8.67 6.46 -8.38
CA GLN A 102 9.78 6.92 -7.53
C GLN A 102 10.82 5.83 -7.33
N LEU A 103 10.40 4.58 -7.12
CA LEU A 103 11.30 3.44 -6.95
C LEU A 103 12.12 3.19 -8.21
N VAL A 104 11.51 3.23 -9.39
CA VAL A 104 12.20 3.05 -10.67
C VAL A 104 13.25 4.13 -10.88
N VAL A 105 12.92 5.39 -10.63
CA VAL A 105 13.87 6.50 -10.75
C VAL A 105 15.02 6.34 -9.75
N THR A 106 14.72 6.04 -8.50
CA THR A 106 15.73 5.83 -7.46
C THR A 106 16.67 4.70 -7.82
N ALA A 107 16.14 3.58 -8.32
CA ALA A 107 16.95 2.44 -8.74
C ALA A 107 17.91 2.81 -9.89
N LYS A 108 17.43 3.60 -10.85
CA LYS A 108 18.26 4.07 -11.97
C LYS A 108 19.37 5.03 -11.54
N VAL A 109 19.09 5.87 -10.53
CA VAL A 109 20.09 6.79 -9.98
C VAL A 109 21.16 6.03 -9.20
N LEU A 110 20.76 5.05 -8.39
CA LEU A 110 21.68 4.27 -7.55
C LEU A 110 22.47 3.20 -8.31
N THR A 111 21.96 2.77 -9.45
CA THR A 111 22.59 1.76 -10.32
C THR A 111 22.80 2.33 -11.72
N PRO A 112 23.72 3.30 -11.89
CA PRO A 112 23.96 3.86 -13.21
C PRO A 112 24.50 2.80 -14.17
N PRO A 113 24.27 2.95 -15.49
CA PRO A 113 24.80 2.03 -16.47
C PRO A 113 26.32 1.97 -16.40
N SER A 114 26.87 0.77 -16.61
CA SER A 114 28.31 0.58 -16.71
C SER A 114 28.88 1.42 -17.86
N ALA A 115 29.97 2.14 -17.58
CA ALA A 115 30.62 2.96 -18.59
C ALA A 115 31.27 2.07 -19.66
#